data_c638e74064c7e51bfa968729a58d1190
#
_entry.id   c638e74064c7e51bfa968729a58d1190
#
_cell.length_a   1.000
_cell.length_b   1.000
_cell.length_c   1.000
_cell.angle_alpha   90.00
_cell.angle_beta   90.00
_cell.angle_gamma   90.00
#
_symmetry.space_group_name_H-M   'P 1'
#
loop_
_entity.id
_entity.type
_entity.pdbx_description
1 polymer ?
#
loop_
_entity_poly.entity_id
_entity_poly.type
_entity_poly.pdbx_seq_one_letter_code
_entity_poly.pdbx_strand_id
1 'polypeptide(L)'
;MSTRGTVAIGRSPDVASPGQRLWLAAMPWLFVGLWSTGFIVARYGLPYAEPMTFLFLRFAGVVILLAPFIVLARVPLPRRTGGAIDWTRIGHIAVSGLLLQAGYLGGVWAAMKLGMPAGLSALIVGMQPVLTAMVATRMGERVRFLQWLGLILGLVGVGLVVST
;
A
#
# COMPACT_ATOMS: atom_id res chain seq x y z
N MET A 1 24.83 32.52 39.45
CA MET A 1 24.73 33.03 38.05
C MET A 1 24.28 31.89 37.19
N SER A 2 22.98 31.84 36.89
CA SER A 2 22.34 30.73 36.20
C SER A 2 22.14 31.11 34.73
N THR A 3 22.84 30.45 33.82
CA THR A 3 22.63 30.58 32.37
C THR A 3 21.57 29.58 31.92
N ARG A 4 20.34 30.06 31.75
CA ARG A 4 19.26 29.30 31.10
C ARG A 4 19.60 29.14 29.61
N GLY A 5 19.94 27.91 29.21
CA GLY A 5 20.03 27.54 27.81
C GLY A 5 18.65 27.62 27.17
N THR A 6 18.46 28.56 26.27
CA THR A 6 17.25 28.68 25.43
C THR A 6 17.23 27.53 24.43
N VAL A 7 16.35 26.57 24.65
CA VAL A 7 16.04 25.52 23.66
C VAL A 7 15.29 26.19 22.52
N ALA A 8 15.93 26.34 21.38
CA ALA A 8 15.32 26.80 20.15
C ALA A 8 14.35 25.74 19.62
N ILE A 9 13.10 25.81 20.05
CA ILE A 9 11.97 25.11 19.44
C ILE A 9 11.47 25.98 18.29
N GLY A 10 11.92 25.71 17.09
CA GLY A 10 11.52 26.50 15.92
C GLY A 10 11.84 25.81 14.62
N ARG A 11 11.38 24.57 14.41
CA ARG A 11 11.08 24.12 13.06
C ARG A 11 9.64 24.51 12.77
N SER A 12 9.48 25.60 12.02
CA SER A 12 8.23 25.92 11.32
C SER A 12 7.80 24.67 10.55
N PRO A 13 6.52 24.28 10.54
CA PRO A 13 6.08 23.22 9.65
C PRO A 13 6.44 23.64 8.23
N ASP A 14 7.30 22.86 7.57
CA ASP A 14 7.71 23.09 6.19
C ASP A 14 6.45 23.27 5.36
N VAL A 15 6.18 24.50 4.95
CA VAL A 15 5.05 24.82 4.07
C VAL A 15 5.36 24.18 2.73
N ALA A 16 4.72 23.05 2.44
CA ALA A 16 4.89 22.30 1.20
C ALA A 16 4.85 23.25 0.01
N SER A 17 5.85 23.18 -0.87
CA SER A 17 5.92 23.98 -2.10
C SER A 17 4.67 23.76 -2.96
N PRO A 18 4.29 24.72 -3.84
CA PRO A 18 3.11 24.56 -4.70
C PRO A 18 3.13 23.27 -5.52
N GLY A 19 4.28 22.87 -6.04
CA GLY A 19 4.45 21.60 -6.76
C GLY A 19 4.26 20.38 -5.84
N GLN A 20 4.71 20.45 -4.60
CA GLN A 20 4.54 19.39 -3.61
C GLN A 20 3.07 19.23 -3.20
N ARG A 21 2.33 20.33 -3.08
CA ARG A 21 0.88 20.29 -2.82
C ARG A 21 0.11 19.67 -3.98
N LEU A 22 0.44 20.04 -5.22
CA LEU A 22 -0.18 19.46 -6.42
C LEU A 22 0.12 17.97 -6.50
N TRP A 23 1.36 17.54 -6.25
CA TRP A 23 1.76 16.15 -6.23
C TRP A 23 1.01 15.34 -5.16
N LEU A 24 0.90 15.87 -3.94
CA LEU A 24 0.14 15.23 -2.86
C LEU A 24 -1.36 15.12 -3.19
N ALA A 25 -1.93 16.11 -3.86
CA ALA A 25 -3.33 16.07 -4.31
C ALA A 25 -3.55 15.07 -5.46
N ALA A 26 -2.57 14.87 -6.34
CA ALA A 26 -2.65 13.93 -7.46
C ALA A 26 -2.44 12.46 -7.01
N MET A 27 -1.70 12.20 -5.94
CA MET A 27 -1.37 10.85 -5.45
C MET A 27 -2.59 9.92 -5.29
N PRO A 28 -3.71 10.34 -4.65
CA PRO A 28 -4.87 9.46 -4.49
C PRO A 28 -5.47 9.03 -5.82
N TRP A 29 -5.55 9.93 -6.79
CA TRP A 29 -6.09 9.66 -8.11
C TRP A 29 -5.20 8.71 -8.92
N LEU A 30 -3.89 8.94 -8.88
CA LEU A 30 -2.90 8.04 -9.48
C LEU A 30 -2.96 6.66 -8.83
N PHE A 31 -3.07 6.61 -7.50
CA PHE A 31 -3.20 5.35 -6.78
C PHE A 31 -4.45 4.58 -7.22
N VAL A 32 -5.62 5.22 -7.23
CA VAL A 32 -6.88 4.58 -7.66
C VAL A 32 -6.78 4.09 -9.10
N GLY A 33 -6.26 4.90 -10.01
CA GLY A 33 -6.08 4.52 -11.41
C GLY A 33 -5.18 3.30 -11.56
N LEU A 34 -3.98 3.33 -10.96
CA LEU A 34 -3.02 2.22 -11.01
C LEU A 34 -3.53 0.97 -10.31
N TRP A 35 -4.20 1.12 -9.16
CA TRP A 35 -4.75 0.00 -8.43
C TRP A 35 -5.87 -0.71 -9.21
N SER A 36 -6.76 0.06 -9.83
CA SER A 36 -7.87 -0.46 -10.63
C SER A 36 -7.39 -1.27 -11.84
N THR A 37 -6.29 -0.86 -12.48
CA THR A 37 -5.70 -1.63 -13.59
C THR A 37 -5.28 -3.03 -13.17
N GLY A 38 -4.91 -3.24 -11.90
CA GLY A 38 -4.54 -4.55 -11.36
C GLY A 38 -5.67 -5.59 -11.48
N PHE A 39 -6.91 -5.20 -11.19
CA PHE A 39 -8.07 -6.10 -11.32
C PHE A 39 -8.43 -6.37 -12.78
N ILE A 40 -8.30 -5.36 -13.65
CA ILE A 40 -8.53 -5.51 -15.09
C ILE A 40 -7.52 -6.50 -15.67
N VAL A 41 -6.24 -6.32 -15.40
CA VAL A 41 -5.16 -7.20 -15.86
C VAL A 41 -5.33 -8.62 -15.31
N ALA A 42 -5.71 -8.76 -14.02
CA ALA A 42 -6.00 -10.05 -13.43
C ALA A 42 -7.14 -10.77 -14.17
N ARG A 43 -8.26 -10.08 -14.42
CA ARG A 43 -9.41 -10.66 -15.14
C ARG A 43 -9.04 -11.19 -16.53
N TYR A 44 -8.21 -10.47 -17.27
CA TYR A 44 -7.77 -10.89 -18.62
C TYR A 44 -6.65 -11.92 -18.58
N GLY A 45 -5.79 -11.93 -17.59
CA GLY A 45 -4.65 -12.83 -17.50
C GLY A 45 -4.94 -14.19 -16.86
N LEU A 46 -5.84 -14.23 -15.87
CA LEU A 46 -6.15 -15.46 -15.11
C LEU A 46 -6.74 -16.62 -15.95
N PRO A 47 -7.46 -16.41 -17.06
CA PRO A 47 -7.86 -17.52 -17.93
C PRO A 47 -6.68 -18.27 -18.55
N TYR A 48 -5.55 -17.60 -18.76
CA TYR A 48 -4.38 -18.13 -19.46
C TYR A 48 -3.25 -18.61 -18.56
N ALA A 49 -3.29 -18.29 -17.26
CA ALA A 49 -2.24 -18.64 -16.34
C ALA A 49 -2.77 -18.97 -14.94
N GLU A 50 -2.04 -19.81 -14.21
CA GLU A 50 -2.32 -20.03 -12.81
C GLU A 50 -2.00 -18.76 -11.98
N PRO A 51 -2.81 -18.42 -10.94
CA PRO A 51 -2.68 -17.19 -10.18
C PRO A 51 -1.26 -16.96 -9.64
N MET A 52 -0.63 -17.99 -9.09
CA MET A 52 0.72 -17.89 -8.52
C MET A 52 1.79 -17.70 -9.60
N THR A 53 1.67 -18.38 -10.73
CA THR A 53 2.58 -18.20 -11.88
C THR A 53 2.47 -16.80 -12.45
N PHE A 54 1.26 -16.28 -12.60
CA PHE A 54 1.02 -14.95 -13.11
C PHE A 54 1.56 -13.87 -12.15
N LEU A 55 1.35 -14.05 -10.85
CA LEU A 55 1.95 -13.19 -9.82
C LEU A 55 3.47 -13.22 -9.84
N PHE A 56 4.05 -14.42 -9.92
CA PHE A 56 5.50 -14.58 -10.00
C PHE A 56 6.09 -13.83 -11.19
N LEU A 57 5.53 -14.03 -12.39
CA LEU A 57 5.99 -13.34 -13.60
C LEU A 57 5.85 -11.82 -13.49
N ARG A 58 4.73 -11.34 -12.94
CA ARG A 58 4.50 -9.92 -12.69
C ARG A 58 5.58 -9.34 -11.77
N PHE A 59 5.85 -9.98 -10.63
CA PHE A 59 6.85 -9.48 -9.68
C PHE A 59 8.27 -9.64 -10.19
N ALA A 60 8.58 -10.73 -10.89
CA ALA A 60 9.86 -10.89 -11.56
C ALA A 60 10.09 -9.74 -12.56
N GLY A 61 9.09 -9.41 -13.37
CA GLY A 61 9.15 -8.26 -14.28
C GLY A 61 9.38 -6.94 -13.54
N VAL A 62 8.65 -6.69 -12.45
CA VAL A 62 8.85 -5.49 -11.62
C VAL A 62 10.27 -5.43 -11.05
N VAL A 63 10.80 -6.55 -10.52
CA VAL A 63 12.15 -6.60 -9.98
C VAL A 63 13.18 -6.34 -11.08
N ILE A 64 13.04 -6.96 -12.25
CA ILE A 64 13.95 -6.77 -13.40
C ILE A 64 13.95 -5.29 -13.85
N LEU A 65 12.80 -4.65 -13.88
CA LEU A 65 12.67 -3.24 -14.28
C LEU A 65 13.20 -2.28 -13.22
N LEU A 66 12.96 -2.56 -11.94
CA LEU A 66 13.34 -1.66 -10.85
C LEU A 66 14.77 -1.87 -10.35
N ALA A 67 15.33 -3.08 -10.47
CA ALA A 67 16.67 -3.38 -9.97
C ALA A 67 17.73 -2.42 -10.54
N PRO A 68 17.83 -2.17 -11.87
CA PRO A 68 18.81 -1.23 -12.41
C PRO A 68 18.58 0.18 -11.85
N PHE A 69 17.34 0.62 -11.68
CA PHE A 69 17.01 1.93 -11.15
C PHE A 69 17.43 2.06 -9.67
N ILE A 70 17.21 1.04 -8.86
CA ILE A 70 17.61 1.00 -7.44
C ILE A 70 19.13 1.03 -7.31
N VAL A 71 19.83 0.28 -8.18
CA VAL A 71 21.31 0.25 -8.21
C VAL A 71 21.87 1.61 -8.63
N LEU A 72 21.35 2.22 -9.71
CA LEU A 72 21.79 3.53 -10.18
C LEU A 72 21.49 4.64 -9.15
N ALA A 73 20.34 4.61 -8.52
CA ALA A 73 19.94 5.57 -7.49
C ALA A 73 20.67 5.36 -6.15
N ARG A 74 21.47 4.29 -6.04
CA ARG A 74 22.24 3.95 -4.83
C ARG A 74 21.38 3.97 -3.57
N VAL A 75 20.17 3.41 -3.65
CA VAL A 75 19.23 3.37 -2.53
C VAL A 75 19.90 2.69 -1.32
N PRO A 76 20.01 3.37 -0.17
CA PRO A 76 20.71 2.80 0.98
C PRO A 76 19.91 1.63 1.56
N LEU A 77 20.58 0.50 1.77
CA LEU A 77 20.01 -0.63 2.51
C LEU A 77 19.81 -0.25 4.00
N PRO A 78 18.82 -0.84 4.69
CA PRO A 78 18.65 -0.65 6.12
C PRO A 78 19.91 -1.02 6.89
N ARG A 79 20.44 -0.07 7.66
CA ARG A 79 21.65 -0.27 8.48
C ARG A 79 21.35 -0.06 9.95
N ARG A 80 22.04 -0.80 10.81
CA ARG A 80 22.07 -0.58 12.26
C ARG A 80 22.93 0.64 12.61
N THR A 81 22.78 1.16 13.81
CA THR A 81 23.52 2.31 14.34
C THR A 81 25.06 2.14 14.24
N GLY A 82 25.58 0.93 14.08
CA GLY A 82 27.01 0.62 13.88
C GLY A 82 27.43 0.43 12.41
N GLY A 83 26.58 0.82 11.41
CA GLY A 83 26.92 0.74 9.99
C GLY A 83 26.73 -0.64 9.32
N ALA A 84 26.54 -1.70 10.10
CA ALA A 84 26.26 -3.05 9.57
C ALA A 84 24.83 -3.15 8.99
N ILE A 85 24.63 -4.03 8.02
CA ILE A 85 23.32 -4.30 7.42
C ILE A 85 22.38 -4.89 8.47
N ASP A 86 21.16 -4.34 8.57
CA ASP A 86 20.13 -4.83 9.49
C ASP A 86 19.31 -5.96 8.85
N TRP A 87 19.84 -7.17 8.92
CA TRP A 87 19.19 -8.37 8.39
C TRP A 87 17.84 -8.67 9.03
N THR A 88 17.65 -8.31 10.30
CA THR A 88 16.36 -8.48 11.00
C THR A 88 15.29 -7.61 10.35
N ARG A 89 15.62 -6.36 10.09
CA ARG A 89 14.70 -5.42 9.43
C ARG A 89 14.41 -5.84 7.98
N ILE A 90 15.43 -6.29 7.26
CA ILE A 90 15.26 -6.83 5.90
C ILE A 90 14.34 -8.05 5.93
N GLY A 91 14.54 -8.97 6.89
CA GLY A 91 13.69 -10.15 7.07
C GLY A 91 12.23 -9.77 7.32
N HIS A 92 11.95 -8.82 8.21
CA HIS A 92 10.58 -8.35 8.45
C HIS A 92 9.95 -7.73 7.20
N ILE A 93 10.70 -6.94 6.42
CA ILE A 93 10.23 -6.36 5.15
C ILE A 93 9.92 -7.47 4.15
N ALA A 94 10.80 -8.47 4.02
CA ALA A 94 10.62 -9.59 3.11
C ALA A 94 9.39 -10.44 3.48
N VAL A 95 9.22 -10.77 4.76
CA VAL A 95 8.04 -11.52 5.25
C VAL A 95 6.76 -10.74 5.02
N SER A 96 6.74 -9.46 5.34
CA SER A 96 5.57 -8.60 5.12
C SER A 96 5.22 -8.50 3.62
N GLY A 97 6.23 -8.35 2.77
CA GLY A 97 6.06 -8.35 1.32
C GLY A 97 5.50 -9.68 0.80
N LEU A 98 6.02 -10.81 1.28
CA LEU A 98 5.55 -12.14 0.90
C LEU A 98 4.10 -12.38 1.33
N LEU A 99 3.74 -12.03 2.57
CA LEU A 99 2.37 -12.16 3.06
C LEU A 99 1.39 -11.28 2.28
N LEU A 100 1.77 -10.04 1.97
CA LEU A 100 0.95 -9.13 1.18
C LEU A 100 0.79 -9.58 -0.28
N GLN A 101 1.85 -10.03 -0.90
CA GLN A 101 1.84 -10.29 -2.34
C GLN A 101 1.43 -11.73 -2.66
N ALA A 102 1.99 -12.72 -1.97
CA ALA A 102 1.65 -14.12 -2.21
C ALA A 102 0.42 -14.55 -1.41
N GLY A 103 0.35 -14.21 -0.11
CA GLY A 103 -0.77 -14.60 0.74
C GLY A 103 -2.06 -13.86 0.36
N TYR A 104 -2.06 -12.55 0.52
CA TYR A 104 -3.25 -11.73 0.30
C TYR A 104 -3.63 -11.64 -1.19
N LEU A 105 -2.75 -11.12 -2.04
CA LEU A 105 -3.07 -10.91 -3.45
C LEU A 105 -3.22 -12.24 -4.20
N GLY A 106 -2.39 -13.25 -3.88
CA GLY A 106 -2.52 -14.59 -4.42
C GLY A 106 -3.84 -15.26 -4.04
N GLY A 107 -4.31 -15.08 -2.80
CA GLY A 107 -5.61 -15.55 -2.35
C GLY A 107 -6.77 -14.89 -3.10
N VAL A 108 -6.73 -13.58 -3.31
CA VAL A 108 -7.74 -12.85 -4.10
C VAL A 108 -7.78 -13.37 -5.54
N TRP A 109 -6.65 -13.56 -6.18
CA TRP A 109 -6.59 -14.03 -7.57
C TRP A 109 -6.98 -15.51 -7.69
N ALA A 110 -6.64 -16.33 -6.70
CA ALA A 110 -7.11 -17.71 -6.66
C ALA A 110 -8.66 -17.77 -6.55
N ALA A 111 -9.25 -16.94 -5.72
CA ALA A 111 -10.70 -16.84 -5.60
C ALA A 111 -11.36 -16.37 -6.91
N MET A 112 -10.77 -15.40 -7.60
CA MET A 112 -11.24 -14.97 -8.93
C MET A 112 -11.12 -16.09 -9.97
N LYS A 113 -10.04 -16.88 -9.94
CA LYS A 113 -9.87 -18.04 -10.81
C LYS A 113 -10.93 -19.12 -10.56
N LEU A 114 -11.33 -19.30 -9.30
CA LEU A 114 -12.41 -20.22 -8.90
C LEU A 114 -13.83 -19.70 -9.21
N GLY A 115 -13.94 -18.57 -9.87
CA GLY A 115 -15.22 -18.02 -10.34
C GLY A 115 -15.77 -16.86 -9.50
N MET A 116 -15.04 -16.34 -8.50
CA MET A 116 -15.47 -15.16 -7.76
C MET A 116 -15.52 -13.94 -8.71
N PRO A 117 -16.65 -13.23 -8.81
CA PRO A 117 -16.75 -12.01 -9.60
C PRO A 117 -15.74 -10.94 -9.13
N ALA A 118 -15.15 -10.22 -10.09
CA ALA A 118 -14.18 -9.16 -9.77
C ALA A 118 -14.78 -8.08 -8.87
N GLY A 119 -16.07 -7.74 -9.03
CA GLY A 119 -16.78 -6.80 -8.17
C GLY A 119 -16.87 -7.26 -6.73
N LEU A 120 -17.22 -8.53 -6.48
CA LEU A 120 -17.26 -9.11 -5.14
C LEU A 120 -15.85 -9.15 -4.49
N SER A 121 -14.83 -9.50 -5.28
CA SER A 121 -13.44 -9.45 -4.83
C SER A 121 -13.04 -8.02 -4.43
N ALA A 122 -13.40 -7.02 -5.23
CA ALA A 122 -13.14 -5.62 -4.94
C ALA A 122 -13.88 -5.14 -3.66
N LEU A 123 -15.12 -5.61 -3.43
CA LEU A 123 -15.88 -5.31 -2.21
C LEU A 123 -15.17 -5.86 -0.97
N ILE A 124 -14.78 -7.13 -1.00
CA ILE A 124 -14.08 -7.78 0.12
C ILE A 124 -12.74 -7.07 0.40
N VAL A 125 -11.98 -6.77 -0.64
CA VAL A 125 -10.73 -6.02 -0.54
C VAL A 125 -10.97 -4.59 -0.03
N GLY A 126 -12.05 -3.95 -0.46
CA GLY A 126 -12.48 -2.63 0.00
C GLY A 126 -12.81 -2.55 1.50
N MET A 127 -13.05 -3.69 2.17
CA MET A 127 -13.18 -3.73 3.64
C MET A 127 -11.85 -3.59 4.38
N GLN A 128 -10.72 -3.80 3.73
CA GLN A 128 -9.39 -3.75 4.35
C GLN A 128 -9.12 -2.42 5.08
N PRO A 129 -9.36 -1.23 4.51
CA PRO A 129 -9.16 0.03 5.22
C PRO A 129 -10.03 0.18 6.46
N VAL A 130 -11.26 -0.37 6.44
CA VAL A 130 -12.17 -0.35 7.59
C VAL A 130 -11.60 -1.21 8.72
N LEU A 131 -11.18 -2.44 8.42
CA LEU A 131 -10.55 -3.34 9.38
C LEU A 131 -9.26 -2.74 9.96
N THR A 132 -8.44 -2.13 9.10
CA THR A 132 -7.22 -1.44 9.52
C THR A 132 -7.52 -0.28 10.47
N ALA A 133 -8.52 0.55 10.17
CA ALA A 133 -8.94 1.64 11.04
C ALA A 133 -9.46 1.15 12.40
N MET A 134 -10.20 0.03 12.41
CA MET A 134 -10.67 -0.59 13.66
C MET A 134 -9.52 -1.08 14.54
N VAL A 135 -8.52 -1.75 13.94
CA VAL A 135 -7.34 -2.22 14.65
C VAL A 135 -6.48 -1.04 15.13
N ALA A 136 -6.24 -0.05 14.29
CA ALA A 136 -5.48 1.16 14.63
C ALA A 136 -6.12 1.91 15.83
N THR A 137 -7.45 2.01 15.85
CA THR A 137 -8.19 2.62 16.99
C THR A 137 -7.96 1.84 18.28
N ARG A 138 -7.94 0.50 18.23
CA ARG A 138 -7.63 -0.34 19.40
C ARG A 138 -6.18 -0.22 19.88
N MET A 139 -5.26 0.10 18.98
CA MET A 139 -3.86 0.37 19.28
C MET A 139 -3.61 1.80 19.79
N GLY A 140 -4.68 2.60 19.99
CA GLY A 140 -4.60 3.96 20.52
C GLY A 140 -4.40 5.05 19.46
N GLU A 141 -4.44 4.71 18.18
CA GLU A 141 -4.41 5.71 17.11
C GLU A 141 -5.77 6.42 16.98
N ARG A 142 -5.73 7.73 16.78
CA ARG A 142 -6.95 8.54 16.62
C ARG A 142 -7.35 8.60 15.16
N VAL A 143 -8.34 7.81 14.78
CA VAL A 143 -8.98 7.91 13.47
C VAL A 143 -10.00 9.06 13.51
N ARG A 144 -9.85 10.05 12.62
CA ARG A 144 -10.71 11.24 12.57
C ARG A 144 -12.09 10.87 12.04
N PHE A 145 -13.13 11.60 12.51
CA PHE A 145 -14.51 11.38 12.07
C PHE A 145 -14.68 11.41 10.54
N LEU A 146 -14.02 12.35 9.85
CA LEU A 146 -14.05 12.41 8.38
C LEU A 146 -13.46 11.16 7.71
N GLN A 147 -12.47 10.51 8.33
CA GLN A 147 -11.91 9.25 7.81
C GLN A 147 -12.94 8.13 7.92
N TRP A 148 -13.64 8.02 9.05
CA TRP A 148 -14.74 7.06 9.21
C TRP A 148 -15.87 7.30 8.20
N LEU A 149 -16.26 8.56 8.00
CA LEU A 149 -17.27 8.91 7.01
C LEU A 149 -16.85 8.50 5.59
N GLY A 150 -15.59 8.77 5.21
CA GLY A 150 -15.04 8.35 3.92
C GLY A 150 -15.01 6.83 3.74
N LEU A 151 -14.63 6.08 4.78
CA LEU A 151 -14.63 4.62 4.77
C LEU A 151 -16.03 4.03 4.56
N ILE A 152 -17.03 4.56 5.29
CA ILE A 152 -18.43 4.11 5.18
C ILE A 152 -19.00 4.44 3.80
N LEU A 153 -18.78 5.66 3.30
CA LEU A 153 -19.23 6.07 1.96
C LEU A 153 -18.59 5.23 0.86
N GLY A 154 -17.29 4.94 0.98
CA GLY A 154 -16.59 4.04 0.08
C GLY A 154 -17.18 2.63 0.07
N LEU A 155 -17.46 2.07 1.25
CA LEU A 155 -18.05 0.75 1.38
C LEU A 155 -19.46 0.68 0.79
N VAL A 156 -20.29 1.70 1.06
CA VAL A 156 -21.63 1.83 0.47
C VAL A 156 -21.55 1.94 -1.05
N GLY A 157 -20.62 2.76 -1.57
CA GLY A 157 -20.42 2.91 -3.02
C GLY A 157 -20.04 1.61 -3.70
N VAL A 158 -19.13 0.82 -3.13
CA VAL A 158 -18.77 -0.50 -3.64
C VAL A 158 -19.97 -1.47 -3.56
N GLY A 159 -20.71 -1.46 -2.44
CA GLY A 159 -21.92 -2.26 -2.29
C GLY A 159 -22.97 -1.99 -3.36
N LEU A 160 -23.22 -0.73 -3.69
CA LEU A 160 -24.14 -0.33 -4.74
C LEU A 160 -23.71 -0.83 -6.12
N VAL A 161 -22.41 -0.75 -6.44
CA VAL A 161 -21.88 -1.23 -7.73
C VAL A 161 -21.98 -2.74 -7.87
N VAL A 162 -21.86 -3.49 -6.78
CA VAL A 162 -21.90 -4.97 -6.80
C VAL A 162 -23.34 -5.50 -6.80
N SER A 163 -24.30 -4.70 -6.32
CA SER A 163 -25.72 -5.09 -6.27
C SER A 163 -26.46 -4.95 -7.62
N THR A 164 -25.83 -4.32 -8.62
CA THR A 164 -26.33 -4.20 -9.98
C THR A 164 -25.75 -5.26 -10.91
#